data_bf055b513daa1aa75fefe278b35f8234
#
_entry.id   bf055b513daa1aa75fefe278b35f8234
#
_cell.length_a   1.000
_cell.length_b   1.000
_cell.length_c   1.000
_cell.angle_alpha   90.00
_cell.angle_beta   90.00
_cell.angle_gamma   90.00
#
_symmetry.space_group_name_H-M   'P 1'
#
loop_
_entity.id
_entity.type
_entity.pdbx_description
1 polymer ?
#
loop_
_entity_poly.entity_id
_entity_poly.type
_entity_poly.pdbx_seq_one_letter_code
_entity_poly.pdbx_strand_id
1 'polypeptide(L)'
;MQYNRQVQLKVGVPGESGRQWSNPLHISMAVDATDGKQPNRLEAKLYNLNDGSAAFLKRDGLVAQMLAGYDTPELIGAGEVSTVDTSWQGTDRLTVIECGDGKRAYTGRIKKSWGKKVGARKLIGKVAEAMGLDADVSRIGDVQFPRGMAFDGKARDAMDQLTRSVGADWQIERGRLVLLPQDEATTRRSVLLTSDTGLVGVPQRTKDGIKLKMLLNPKIRIRSIVRVESREIT
;
A
#
# COMPACT_ATOMS: atom_id res chain seq x y z
N MET A 1 26.71 0.24 -4.00
CA MET A 1 26.36 1.65 -3.78
C MET A 1 25.03 1.94 -4.46
N GLN A 2 24.14 2.71 -3.81
CA GLN A 2 22.80 3.02 -4.34
C GLN A 2 22.86 4.38 -5.04
N TYR A 3 23.20 4.35 -6.33
CA TYR A 3 23.19 5.51 -7.21
C TYR A 3 22.01 5.47 -8.17
N ASN A 4 21.79 6.53 -8.93
CA ASN A 4 20.79 6.62 -10.00
C ASN A 4 19.37 6.34 -9.52
N ARG A 5 18.91 7.13 -8.54
CA ARG A 5 17.54 7.03 -8.03
C ARG A 5 16.54 7.37 -9.13
N GLN A 6 15.71 6.41 -9.47
CA GLN A 6 14.62 6.52 -10.42
C GLN A 6 13.29 6.66 -9.69
N VAL A 7 12.45 7.56 -10.19
CA VAL A 7 11.07 7.73 -9.72
C VAL A 7 10.12 7.72 -10.90
N GLN A 8 8.98 7.08 -10.74
CA GLN A 8 7.97 6.97 -11.78
C GLN A 8 6.57 7.01 -11.15
N LEU A 9 5.72 7.86 -11.68
CA LEU A 9 4.31 7.93 -11.32
C LEU A 9 3.48 7.50 -12.53
N LYS A 10 2.61 6.51 -12.36
CA LYS A 10 1.61 6.08 -13.33
C LYS A 10 0.24 6.40 -12.79
N VAL A 11 -0.61 7.03 -13.59
CA VAL A 11 -1.98 7.38 -13.20
C VAL A 11 -2.92 7.05 -14.35
N GLY A 12 -4.04 6.39 -14.04
CA GLY A 12 -5.05 6.03 -15.04
C GLY A 12 -6.32 5.49 -14.41
N VAL A 13 -7.37 5.40 -15.20
CA VAL A 13 -8.58 4.67 -14.82
C VAL A 13 -8.33 3.18 -15.04
N PRO A 14 -8.69 2.29 -14.08
CA PRO A 14 -8.55 0.85 -14.26
C PRO A 14 -9.23 0.36 -15.53
N GLY A 15 -8.47 -0.36 -16.38
CA GLY A 15 -8.94 -0.85 -17.67
C GLY A 15 -8.78 0.10 -18.87
N GLU A 16 -8.31 1.33 -18.64
CA GLU A 16 -8.00 2.31 -19.68
C GLU A 16 -6.50 2.58 -19.80
N SER A 17 -6.08 3.24 -20.90
CA SER A 17 -4.73 3.75 -21.03
C SER A 17 -4.48 4.91 -20.06
N GLY A 18 -3.44 4.79 -19.23
CA GLY A 18 -3.02 5.82 -18.29
C GLY A 18 -1.91 6.73 -18.84
N ARG A 19 -1.48 7.66 -18.00
CA ARG A 19 -0.30 8.51 -18.22
C ARG A 19 0.80 8.15 -17.24
N GLN A 20 2.03 8.40 -17.67
CA GLN A 20 3.22 8.14 -16.88
C GLN A 20 4.13 9.36 -16.87
N TRP A 21 4.68 9.66 -15.71
CA TRP A 21 5.70 10.68 -15.50
C TRP A 21 6.91 10.06 -14.81
N SER A 22 8.09 10.45 -15.21
CA SER A 22 9.37 9.94 -14.66
C SER A 22 10.46 11.00 -14.80
N ASN A 23 11.65 10.70 -14.31
CA ASN A 23 12.84 11.52 -14.58
C ASN A 23 12.96 11.81 -16.10
N PRO A 24 13.35 13.02 -16.53
CA PRO A 24 13.93 14.10 -15.75
C PRO A 24 12.91 15.04 -15.08
N LEU A 25 11.59 14.80 -15.19
CA LEU A 25 10.61 15.62 -14.47
C LEU A 25 10.90 15.58 -12.97
N HIS A 26 10.85 16.72 -12.31
CA HIS A 26 11.00 16.77 -10.86
C HIS A 26 9.73 16.20 -10.20
N ILE A 27 9.89 15.05 -9.59
CA ILE A 27 8.82 14.30 -8.87
C ILE A 27 9.31 13.99 -7.47
N SER A 28 8.51 14.37 -6.46
CA SER A 28 8.68 13.93 -5.08
C SER A 28 7.52 13.04 -4.69
N MET A 29 7.79 11.93 -4.00
CA MET A 29 6.76 11.00 -3.55
C MET A 29 6.97 10.64 -2.08
N ALA A 30 5.87 10.56 -1.33
CA ALA A 30 5.82 10.06 0.03
C ALA A 30 4.75 8.96 0.13
N VAL A 31 5.08 7.89 0.85
CA VAL A 31 4.18 6.76 1.11
C VAL A 31 4.22 6.47 2.60
N ASP A 32 3.10 6.71 3.28
CA ASP A 32 2.89 6.34 4.67
C ASP A 32 2.05 5.07 4.72
N ALA A 33 2.68 3.97 5.11
CA ALA A 33 2.05 2.67 5.21
C ALA A 33 2.13 2.16 6.65
N THR A 34 1.02 1.66 7.18
CA THR A 34 0.92 1.19 8.56
C THR A 34 0.44 -0.26 8.62
N ASP A 35 0.91 -0.99 9.65
CA ASP A 35 0.38 -2.33 10.00
C ASP A 35 -0.92 -2.22 10.79
N GLY A 36 -1.77 -1.30 10.45
CA GLY A 36 -2.96 -0.99 11.22
C GLY A 36 -4.21 -0.81 10.38
N LYS A 37 -5.29 -0.51 11.10
CA LYS A 37 -6.59 -0.22 10.50
C LYS A 37 -6.69 1.19 9.91
N GLN A 38 -5.62 1.98 9.96
CA GLN A 38 -5.59 3.32 9.39
C GLN A 38 -5.32 3.26 7.89
N PRO A 39 -5.93 4.15 7.10
CA PRO A 39 -5.66 4.24 5.68
C PRO A 39 -4.20 4.56 5.40
N ASN A 40 -3.62 3.88 4.42
CA ASN A 40 -2.35 4.31 3.85
C ASN A 40 -2.53 5.66 3.16
N ARG A 41 -1.53 6.51 3.28
CA ARG A 41 -1.51 7.81 2.61
C ARG A 41 -0.34 7.86 1.65
N LEU A 42 -0.64 8.29 0.44
CA LEU A 42 0.34 8.47 -0.61
C LEU A 42 0.24 9.92 -1.11
N GLU A 43 1.38 10.57 -1.28
CA GLU A 43 1.46 11.92 -1.83
C GLU A 43 2.48 11.94 -2.96
N ALA A 44 2.12 12.53 -4.10
CA ALA A 44 3.05 12.84 -5.17
C ALA A 44 3.01 14.32 -5.50
N LYS A 45 4.18 14.94 -5.63
CA LYS A 45 4.38 16.33 -6.03
C LYS A 45 5.08 16.35 -7.39
N LEU A 46 4.44 16.97 -8.37
CA LEU A 46 4.98 17.11 -9.72
C LEU A 46 5.15 18.59 -10.03
N TYR A 47 6.31 18.95 -10.53
CA TYR A 47 6.64 20.33 -10.83
C TYR A 47 6.50 20.59 -12.32
N ASN A 48 5.94 21.75 -12.65
CA ASN A 48 5.84 22.30 -14.01
C ASN A 48 5.15 21.39 -15.03
N LEU A 49 4.05 20.75 -14.60
CA LEU A 49 3.20 19.99 -15.53
C LEU A 49 2.54 20.93 -16.55
N ASN A 50 2.45 20.47 -17.81
CA ASN A 50 1.65 21.13 -18.82
C ASN A 50 0.14 21.05 -18.51
N ASP A 51 -0.65 21.94 -19.11
CA ASP A 51 -2.09 22.04 -18.84
C ASP A 51 -2.85 20.76 -19.17
N GLY A 52 -2.50 20.06 -20.23
CA GLY A 52 -3.12 18.81 -20.61
C GLY A 52 -2.87 17.68 -19.59
N SER A 53 -1.70 17.67 -18.97
CA SER A 53 -1.38 16.72 -17.89
C SER A 53 -2.12 17.08 -16.58
N ALA A 54 -2.14 18.37 -16.23
CA ALA A 54 -2.86 18.84 -15.05
C ALA A 54 -4.38 18.61 -15.17
N ALA A 55 -4.96 18.83 -16.35
CA ALA A 55 -6.36 18.56 -16.62
C ALA A 55 -6.70 17.05 -16.57
N PHE A 56 -5.81 16.20 -17.09
CA PHE A 56 -5.97 14.74 -17.01
C PHE A 56 -6.07 14.26 -15.54
N LEU A 57 -5.23 14.80 -14.67
CA LEU A 57 -5.18 14.39 -13.26
C LEU A 57 -6.44 14.77 -12.46
N LYS A 58 -7.27 15.70 -12.96
CA LYS A 58 -8.53 16.10 -12.33
C LYS A 58 -9.73 15.22 -12.69
N ARG A 59 -9.51 14.15 -13.48
CA ARG A 59 -10.57 13.19 -13.82
C ARG A 59 -10.93 12.33 -12.62
N ASP A 60 -12.18 11.90 -12.52
CA ASP A 60 -12.64 10.98 -11.49
C ASP A 60 -12.19 9.52 -11.77
N GLY A 61 -12.10 8.73 -10.71
CA GLY A 61 -11.81 7.30 -10.78
C GLY A 61 -10.36 6.96 -11.12
N LEU A 62 -9.44 7.92 -10.99
CA LEU A 62 -8.03 7.68 -11.22
C LEU A 62 -7.41 6.86 -10.10
N VAL A 63 -6.54 5.93 -10.48
CA VAL A 63 -5.65 5.18 -9.58
C VAL A 63 -4.21 5.57 -9.91
N ALA A 64 -3.43 5.85 -8.86
CA ALA A 64 -2.01 6.15 -8.97
C ALA A 64 -1.17 4.96 -8.52
N GLN A 65 -0.07 4.72 -9.23
CA GLN A 65 0.98 3.78 -8.85
C GLN A 65 2.30 4.56 -8.73
N MET A 66 2.90 4.49 -7.57
CA MET A 66 4.17 5.14 -7.26
C MET A 66 5.28 4.09 -7.29
N LEU A 67 6.24 4.29 -8.20
CA LEU A 67 7.39 3.41 -8.35
C LEU A 67 8.65 4.20 -8.05
N ALA A 68 9.56 3.61 -7.29
CA ALA A 68 10.86 4.19 -7.02
C ALA A 68 11.89 3.10 -6.77
N GLY A 69 13.16 3.41 -7.00
CA GLY A 69 14.25 2.46 -6.82
C GLY A 69 15.57 3.04 -7.29
N TYR A 70 16.58 2.19 -7.33
CA TYR A 70 17.87 2.48 -7.94
C TYR A 70 17.99 1.59 -9.18
N ASP A 71 18.37 2.20 -10.31
CA ASP A 71 18.43 1.59 -11.64
C ASP A 71 17.07 1.14 -12.18
N THR A 72 16.31 0.33 -11.46
CA THR A 72 14.96 -0.13 -11.84
C THR A 72 13.95 0.29 -10.78
N PRO A 73 12.93 1.12 -11.13
CA PRO A 73 11.89 1.50 -10.20
C PRO A 73 10.93 0.33 -9.93
N GLU A 74 10.71 0.02 -8.66
CA GLU A 74 9.74 -0.95 -8.20
C GLU A 74 8.54 -0.24 -7.55
N LEU A 75 7.37 -0.89 -7.54
CA LEU A 75 6.17 -0.36 -6.92
C LEU A 75 6.38 -0.17 -5.41
N ILE A 76 6.23 1.05 -4.92
CA ILE A 76 6.30 1.40 -3.49
C ILE A 76 4.93 1.70 -2.89
N GLY A 77 3.98 2.15 -3.70
CA GLY A 77 2.62 2.43 -3.27
C GLY A 77 1.66 2.49 -4.44
N ALA A 78 0.40 2.17 -4.20
CA ALA A 78 -0.69 2.37 -5.14
C ALA A 78 -1.97 2.71 -4.40
N GLY A 79 -2.82 3.54 -4.99
CA GLY A 79 -4.08 3.93 -4.38
C GLY A 79 -4.97 4.77 -5.30
N GLU A 80 -6.22 4.93 -4.90
CA GLU A 80 -7.19 5.80 -5.57
C GLU A 80 -6.81 7.28 -5.33
N VAL A 81 -6.84 8.08 -6.38
CA VAL A 81 -6.60 9.52 -6.29
C VAL A 81 -7.78 10.17 -5.58
N SER A 82 -7.52 10.84 -4.47
CA SER A 82 -8.54 11.51 -3.65
C SER A 82 -8.61 13.00 -3.90
N THR A 83 -7.45 13.65 -4.02
CA THR A 83 -7.36 15.10 -4.30
C THR A 83 -6.25 15.40 -5.27
N VAL A 84 -6.45 16.43 -6.08
CA VAL A 84 -5.42 16.99 -6.97
C VAL A 84 -5.49 18.51 -6.88
N ASP A 85 -4.46 19.10 -6.31
CA ASP A 85 -4.32 20.55 -6.18
C ASP A 85 -3.16 21.05 -7.02
N THR A 86 -3.37 22.20 -7.68
CA THR A 86 -2.33 22.88 -8.45
C THR A 86 -2.20 24.30 -8.00
N SER A 87 -1.02 24.69 -7.58
CA SER A 87 -0.70 26.05 -7.10
C SER A 87 0.64 26.53 -7.64
N TRP A 88 0.87 27.83 -7.60
CA TRP A 88 2.16 28.41 -7.90
C TRP A 88 2.98 28.58 -6.64
N GLN A 89 4.22 28.14 -6.68
CA GLN A 89 5.22 28.35 -5.63
C GLN A 89 6.43 29.11 -6.24
N GLY A 90 6.41 30.42 -6.09
CA GLY A 90 7.35 31.28 -6.80
C GLY A 90 7.14 31.19 -8.31
N THR A 91 8.16 30.76 -9.05
CA THR A 91 8.12 30.56 -10.50
C THR A 91 7.66 29.16 -10.92
N ASP A 92 7.58 28.21 -9.99
CA ASP A 92 7.22 26.84 -10.27
C ASP A 92 5.73 26.58 -10.07
N ARG A 93 5.15 25.81 -10.97
CA ARG A 93 3.80 25.29 -10.87
C ARG A 93 3.85 23.92 -10.21
N LEU A 94 3.36 23.83 -8.97
CA LEU A 94 3.31 22.59 -8.21
C LEU A 94 1.92 21.93 -8.33
N THR A 95 1.91 20.67 -8.75
CA THR A 95 0.72 19.81 -8.69
C THR A 95 0.93 18.76 -7.62
N VAL A 96 0.06 18.76 -6.61
CA VAL A 96 0.05 17.78 -5.52
C VAL A 96 -1.08 16.80 -5.75
N ILE A 97 -0.77 15.52 -5.70
CA ILE A 97 -1.73 14.41 -5.83
C ILE A 97 -1.72 13.66 -4.51
N GLU A 98 -2.86 13.61 -3.85
CA GLU A 98 -3.06 12.73 -2.70
C GLU A 98 -3.82 11.48 -3.12
N CYS A 99 -3.36 10.34 -2.64
CA CYS A 99 -3.95 9.04 -2.92
C CYS A 99 -4.07 8.23 -1.62
N GLY A 100 -4.92 7.23 -1.63
CA GLY A 100 -5.09 6.31 -0.51
C GLY A 100 -5.71 5.00 -0.97
N ASP A 101 -6.05 4.15 0.00
CA ASP A 101 -6.62 2.81 -0.25
C ASP A 101 -8.01 2.85 -0.91
N GLY A 102 -8.53 4.03 -1.20
CA GLY A 102 -9.85 4.25 -1.78
C GLY A 102 -10.95 4.33 -0.72
N LYS A 103 -11.91 5.22 -0.97
CA LYS A 103 -13.06 5.43 -0.08
C LYS A 103 -13.85 4.12 0.14
N ARG A 104 -14.00 3.30 -0.90
CA ARG A 104 -14.75 2.05 -0.86
C ARG A 104 -14.15 1.01 0.08
N ALA A 105 -12.83 0.99 0.27
CA ALA A 105 -12.15 0.11 1.22
C ALA A 105 -12.64 0.29 2.66
N TYR A 106 -13.07 1.51 3.01
CA TYR A 106 -13.53 1.87 4.36
C TYR A 106 -15.05 2.03 4.49
N THR A 107 -15.74 2.40 3.42
CA THR A 107 -17.20 2.64 3.43
C THR A 107 -18.00 1.55 2.75
N GLY A 108 -17.35 0.61 2.07
CA GLY A 108 -18.00 -0.51 1.40
C GLY A 108 -18.91 -1.31 2.34
N ARG A 109 -20.06 -1.69 1.84
CA ARG A 109 -21.04 -2.48 2.59
C ARG A 109 -21.25 -3.83 1.92
N ILE A 110 -21.56 -4.82 2.74
CA ILE A 110 -21.92 -6.15 2.27
C ILE A 110 -23.20 -6.58 2.98
N LYS A 111 -24.19 -7.05 2.20
CA LYS A 111 -25.39 -7.70 2.72
C LYS A 111 -25.57 -9.00 1.94
N LYS A 112 -25.09 -10.09 2.50
CA LYS A 112 -25.11 -11.38 1.84
C LYS A 112 -25.04 -12.53 2.83
N SER A 113 -25.71 -13.64 2.48
CA SER A 113 -25.59 -14.90 3.19
C SER A 113 -25.05 -15.99 2.25
N TRP A 114 -24.31 -16.90 2.81
CA TRP A 114 -23.78 -18.09 2.14
C TRP A 114 -24.23 -19.34 2.88
N GLY A 115 -24.59 -20.35 2.12
CA GLY A 115 -25.06 -21.64 2.63
C GLY A 115 -23.97 -22.43 3.34
N LYS A 116 -24.33 -23.61 3.80
CA LYS A 116 -23.47 -24.56 4.52
C LYS A 116 -22.20 -24.91 3.72
N LYS A 117 -21.10 -25.20 4.42
CA LYS A 117 -19.83 -25.67 3.87
C LYS A 117 -19.17 -24.68 2.91
N VAL A 118 -19.22 -23.39 3.20
CA VAL A 118 -18.52 -22.36 2.42
C VAL A 118 -17.10 -22.17 2.95
N GLY A 119 -16.12 -22.08 2.05
CA GLY A 119 -14.70 -21.87 2.40
C GLY A 119 -14.39 -20.42 2.72
N ALA A 120 -13.47 -20.21 3.66
CA ALA A 120 -13.01 -18.90 4.12
C ALA A 120 -12.43 -18.06 2.95
N ARG A 121 -11.61 -18.65 2.10
CA ARG A 121 -11.01 -17.96 0.95
C ARG A 121 -12.06 -17.35 0.03
N LYS A 122 -13.14 -18.09 -0.24
CA LYS A 122 -14.26 -17.60 -1.05
C LYS A 122 -14.98 -16.43 -0.39
N LEU A 123 -15.22 -16.51 0.91
CA LEU A 123 -15.88 -15.44 1.67
C LEU A 123 -15.03 -14.18 1.68
N ILE A 124 -13.73 -14.31 1.99
CA ILE A 124 -12.76 -13.21 2.02
C ILE A 124 -12.69 -12.52 0.66
N GLY A 125 -12.61 -13.28 -0.45
CA GLY A 125 -12.63 -12.71 -1.78
C GLY A 125 -13.90 -11.88 -2.05
N LYS A 126 -15.07 -12.36 -1.63
CA LYS A 126 -16.33 -11.61 -1.79
C LYS A 126 -16.42 -10.37 -0.91
N VAL A 127 -15.86 -10.40 0.29
CA VAL A 127 -15.77 -9.23 1.15
C VAL A 127 -14.78 -8.21 0.58
N ALA A 128 -13.63 -8.67 0.05
CA ALA A 128 -12.66 -7.79 -0.62
C ALA A 128 -13.26 -7.10 -1.85
N GLU A 129 -14.02 -7.81 -2.68
CA GLU A 129 -14.78 -7.20 -3.79
C GLU A 129 -15.72 -6.08 -3.31
N ALA A 130 -16.40 -6.27 -2.17
CA ALA A 130 -17.26 -5.24 -1.58
C ALA A 130 -16.45 -4.03 -1.07
N MET A 131 -15.19 -4.24 -0.67
CA MET A 131 -14.23 -3.18 -0.35
C MET A 131 -13.60 -2.53 -1.59
N GLY A 132 -13.83 -3.07 -2.78
CA GLY A 132 -13.22 -2.60 -4.03
C GLY A 132 -11.76 -3.01 -4.20
N LEU A 133 -11.34 -4.09 -3.54
CA LEU A 133 -9.96 -4.57 -3.53
C LEU A 133 -9.86 -6.01 -4.03
N ASP A 134 -8.75 -6.32 -4.68
CA ASP A 134 -8.33 -7.69 -4.91
C ASP A 134 -7.68 -8.25 -3.64
N ALA A 135 -7.98 -9.52 -3.31
CA ALA A 135 -7.40 -10.18 -2.14
C ALA A 135 -6.38 -11.25 -2.53
N ASP A 136 -5.21 -11.22 -1.91
CA ASP A 136 -4.27 -12.33 -1.92
C ASP A 136 -4.56 -13.25 -0.72
N VAL A 137 -5.20 -14.37 -1.00
CA VAL A 137 -5.58 -15.40 -0.02
C VAL A 137 -4.69 -16.64 -0.05
N SER A 138 -3.55 -16.56 -0.76
CA SER A 138 -2.68 -17.73 -0.99
C SER A 138 -2.05 -18.28 0.29
N ARG A 139 -1.83 -17.42 1.27
CA ARG A 139 -1.09 -17.76 2.51
C ARG A 139 -1.97 -18.19 3.68
N ILE A 140 -3.29 -18.13 3.57
CA ILE A 140 -4.22 -18.56 4.62
C ILE A 140 -4.82 -19.93 4.34
N GLY A 141 -5.17 -20.67 5.39
CA GLY A 141 -5.92 -21.92 5.28
C GLY A 141 -7.34 -21.70 4.75
N ASP A 142 -7.89 -22.68 4.03
CA ASP A 142 -9.29 -22.63 3.59
C ASP A 142 -10.20 -23.31 4.60
N VAL A 143 -10.39 -22.67 5.76
CA VAL A 143 -11.30 -23.12 6.81
C VAL A 143 -12.72 -23.15 6.27
N GLN A 144 -13.44 -24.25 6.52
CA GLN A 144 -14.83 -24.40 6.10
C GLN A 144 -15.78 -23.93 7.21
N PHE A 145 -16.83 -23.21 6.83
CA PHE A 145 -17.91 -22.80 7.71
C PHE A 145 -19.10 -23.77 7.59
N PRO A 146 -19.26 -24.76 8.50
CA PRO A 146 -20.25 -25.83 8.34
C PRO A 146 -21.69 -25.31 8.33
N ARG A 147 -21.97 -24.23 9.07
CA ARG A 147 -23.30 -23.62 9.19
C ARG A 147 -23.56 -22.52 8.17
N GLY A 148 -22.57 -22.22 7.33
CA GLY A 148 -22.59 -21.03 6.46
C GLY A 148 -22.22 -19.76 7.22
N MET A 149 -22.39 -18.62 6.57
CA MET A 149 -22.05 -17.30 7.12
C MET A 149 -22.97 -16.25 6.52
N ALA A 150 -23.32 -15.22 7.30
CA ALA A 150 -24.08 -14.08 6.81
C ALA A 150 -23.48 -12.79 7.32
N PHE A 151 -23.45 -11.78 6.48
CA PHE A 151 -23.02 -10.43 6.83
C PHE A 151 -24.09 -9.42 6.41
N ASP A 152 -24.32 -8.44 7.28
CA ASP A 152 -25.09 -7.23 6.97
C ASP A 152 -24.42 -6.05 7.67
N GLY A 153 -23.65 -5.25 6.92
CA GLY A 153 -22.92 -4.14 7.52
C GLY A 153 -21.74 -3.66 6.69
N LYS A 154 -20.74 -3.10 7.36
CA LYS A 154 -19.50 -2.67 6.70
C LYS A 154 -18.67 -3.89 6.28
N ALA A 155 -18.19 -3.88 5.05
CA ALA A 155 -17.37 -4.96 4.53
C ALA A 155 -16.07 -5.16 5.35
N ARG A 156 -15.51 -4.09 5.88
CA ARG A 156 -14.35 -4.12 6.76
C ARG A 156 -14.61 -4.91 8.05
N ASP A 157 -15.76 -4.71 8.70
CA ASP A 157 -16.10 -5.45 9.94
C ASP A 157 -16.29 -6.94 9.64
N ALA A 158 -16.86 -7.26 8.46
CA ALA A 158 -16.95 -8.63 7.97
C ALA A 158 -15.56 -9.23 7.72
N MET A 159 -14.61 -8.46 7.18
CA MET A 159 -13.23 -8.88 6.99
C MET A 159 -12.56 -9.17 8.32
N ASP A 160 -12.68 -8.27 9.30
CA ASP A 160 -12.16 -8.46 10.66
C ASP A 160 -12.71 -9.74 11.32
N GLN A 161 -13.97 -10.06 11.11
CA GLN A 161 -14.58 -11.26 11.65
C GLN A 161 -14.04 -12.53 10.98
N LEU A 162 -13.93 -12.50 9.64
CA LEU A 162 -13.41 -13.64 8.88
C LEU A 162 -11.94 -13.93 9.20
N THR A 163 -11.10 -12.90 9.20
CA THR A 163 -9.67 -13.09 9.45
C THR A 163 -9.38 -13.60 10.84
N ARG A 164 -10.10 -13.10 11.85
CA ARG A 164 -10.02 -13.67 13.22
C ARG A 164 -10.39 -15.15 13.28
N SER A 165 -11.39 -15.57 12.50
CA SER A 165 -11.83 -16.97 12.50
C SER A 165 -10.84 -17.93 11.83
N VAL A 166 -9.92 -17.42 11.03
CA VAL A 166 -8.87 -18.20 10.37
C VAL A 166 -7.47 -17.96 10.94
N GLY A 167 -7.36 -17.21 12.06
CA GLY A 167 -6.08 -16.89 12.70
C GLY A 167 -5.16 -16.04 11.84
N ALA A 168 -5.72 -15.12 11.07
CA ALA A 168 -4.98 -14.25 10.16
C ALA A 168 -5.24 -12.77 10.46
N ASP A 169 -4.30 -11.94 10.05
CA ASP A 169 -4.45 -10.50 9.96
C ASP A 169 -4.58 -10.08 8.49
N TRP A 170 -5.14 -8.91 8.26
CA TRP A 170 -5.23 -8.33 6.93
C TRP A 170 -4.74 -6.89 6.92
N GLN A 171 -4.18 -6.51 5.79
CA GLN A 171 -3.73 -5.15 5.53
C GLN A 171 -3.93 -4.79 4.06
N ILE A 172 -3.98 -3.50 3.75
CA ILE A 172 -3.96 -3.04 2.37
C ILE A 172 -2.52 -2.67 2.05
N GLU A 173 -1.95 -3.33 1.07
CA GLU A 173 -0.59 -3.10 0.60
C GLU A 173 -0.58 -2.87 -0.90
N ARG A 174 -0.10 -1.69 -1.32
CA ARG A 174 0.04 -1.35 -2.75
C ARG A 174 -1.26 -1.53 -3.55
N GLY A 175 -2.39 -1.14 -2.95
CA GLY A 175 -3.71 -1.23 -3.57
C GLY A 175 -4.35 -2.63 -3.60
N ARG A 176 -3.79 -3.60 -2.86
CA ARG A 176 -4.33 -4.95 -2.73
C ARG A 176 -4.52 -5.33 -1.27
N LEU A 177 -5.50 -6.15 -1.01
CA LEU A 177 -5.70 -6.73 0.32
C LEU A 177 -4.81 -7.97 0.47
N VAL A 178 -3.91 -7.93 1.45
CA VAL A 178 -2.97 -9.01 1.77
C VAL A 178 -3.36 -9.63 3.10
N LEU A 179 -3.45 -10.96 3.14
CA LEU A 179 -3.74 -11.72 4.34
C LEU A 179 -2.51 -12.54 4.74
N LEU A 180 -2.18 -12.48 6.02
CA LEU A 180 -1.07 -13.21 6.60
C LEU A 180 -1.52 -13.90 7.89
N PRO A 181 -1.10 -15.15 8.16
CA PRO A 181 -1.19 -15.71 9.50
C PRO A 181 -0.61 -14.75 10.55
N GLN A 182 -1.21 -14.71 11.75
CA GLN A 182 -0.87 -13.72 12.78
C GLN A 182 0.63 -13.69 13.12
N ASP A 183 1.26 -14.86 13.13
CA ASP A 183 2.68 -15.03 13.51
C ASP A 183 3.63 -15.07 12.30
N GLU A 184 3.15 -14.79 11.10
CA GLU A 184 3.99 -14.80 9.91
C GLU A 184 4.42 -13.41 9.45
N ALA A 185 5.68 -13.33 9.00
CA ALA A 185 6.22 -12.17 8.32
C ALA A 185 5.90 -12.19 6.82
N THR A 186 5.84 -11.02 6.20
CA THR A 186 5.62 -10.88 4.74
C THR A 186 6.73 -11.53 3.94
N THR A 187 7.97 -11.46 4.42
CA THR A 187 9.14 -12.05 3.76
C THR A 187 9.77 -13.12 4.64
N ARG A 188 10.20 -14.23 4.02
CA ARG A 188 10.93 -15.31 4.71
C ARG A 188 12.41 -14.97 4.92
N ARG A 189 12.96 -14.03 4.15
CA ARG A 189 14.36 -13.61 4.24
C ARG A 189 14.40 -12.24 4.91
N SER A 190 15.31 -12.10 5.89
CA SER A 190 15.58 -10.80 6.50
C SER A 190 16.37 -9.90 5.55
N VAL A 191 16.07 -8.61 5.62
CA VAL A 191 16.89 -7.59 4.97
C VAL A 191 17.92 -7.10 5.99
N LEU A 192 19.20 -7.24 5.66
CA LEU A 192 20.29 -6.75 6.50
C LEU A 192 20.47 -5.24 6.30
N LEU A 193 20.38 -4.47 7.40
CA LEU A 193 20.62 -3.03 7.43
C LEU A 193 21.86 -2.72 8.26
N THR A 194 22.90 -2.28 7.56
CA THR A 194 24.15 -1.73 8.11
C THR A 194 24.41 -0.37 7.47
N SER A 195 25.42 0.36 7.93
CA SER A 195 25.90 1.58 7.27
C SER A 195 26.18 1.35 5.77
N ASP A 196 26.69 0.19 5.40
CA ASP A 196 27.05 -0.14 4.02
C ASP A 196 25.87 -0.57 3.15
N THR A 197 24.80 -1.08 3.78
CA THR A 197 23.59 -1.55 3.06
C THR A 197 22.44 -0.54 3.09
N GLY A 198 22.68 0.66 3.64
CA GLY A 198 21.75 1.76 3.54
C GLY A 198 21.12 2.23 4.84
N LEU A 199 21.57 1.77 6.00
CA LEU A 199 21.18 2.36 7.29
C LEU A 199 21.70 3.80 7.37
N VAL A 200 20.85 4.75 7.73
CA VAL A 200 21.19 6.17 7.86
C VAL A 200 21.10 6.60 9.31
N GLY A 201 22.22 7.08 9.86
CA GLY A 201 22.31 7.50 11.26
C GLY A 201 22.24 6.33 12.24
N VAL A 202 21.83 6.62 13.46
CA VAL A 202 21.78 5.65 14.57
C VAL A 202 20.32 5.25 14.82
N PRO A 203 20.01 3.95 14.91
CA PRO A 203 18.71 3.47 15.35
C PRO A 203 18.37 3.94 16.76
N GLN A 204 17.13 4.33 16.98
CA GLN A 204 16.65 4.83 18.27
C GLN A 204 15.68 3.84 18.90
N ARG A 205 15.91 3.45 20.14
CA ARG A 205 14.93 2.68 20.91
C ARG A 205 13.73 3.56 21.23
N THR A 206 12.55 3.01 21.04
CA THR A 206 11.27 3.62 21.42
C THR A 206 10.55 2.72 22.42
N LYS A 207 9.41 3.19 22.92
CA LYS A 207 8.59 2.42 23.86
C LYS A 207 8.06 1.10 23.26
N ASP A 208 7.81 1.11 21.95
CA ASP A 208 7.14 0.01 21.23
C ASP A 208 8.07 -0.70 20.24
N GLY A 209 9.36 -0.37 20.22
CA GLY A 209 10.32 -1.00 19.32
C GLY A 209 11.53 -0.13 18.97
N ILE A 210 11.93 -0.16 17.70
CA ILE A 210 13.11 0.55 17.20
C ILE A 210 12.70 1.44 16.03
N LYS A 211 13.03 2.73 16.12
CA LYS A 211 12.91 3.67 15.01
C LYS A 211 14.25 3.76 14.28
N LEU A 212 14.23 3.53 12.99
CA LEU A 212 15.42 3.64 12.15
C LEU A 212 15.12 4.45 10.88
N LYS A 213 16.16 4.97 10.27
CA LYS A 213 16.12 5.63 8.97
C LYS A 213 17.04 4.89 8.01
N MET A 214 16.60 4.73 6.78
CA MET A 214 17.36 4.01 5.76
C MET A 214 17.21 4.64 4.39
N LEU A 215 18.11 4.32 3.48
CA LEU A 215 17.93 4.61 2.06
C LEU A 215 16.74 3.81 1.51
N LEU A 216 16.14 4.31 0.43
CA LEU A 216 14.99 3.66 -0.19
C LEU A 216 15.31 2.19 -0.53
N ASN A 217 14.48 1.29 -0.05
CA ASN A 217 14.53 -0.12 -0.42
C ASN A 217 13.11 -0.66 -0.68
N PRO A 218 12.68 -0.76 -1.94
CA PRO A 218 11.33 -1.20 -2.29
C PRO A 218 11.00 -2.64 -1.86
N LYS A 219 12.01 -3.43 -1.50
CA LYS A 219 11.82 -4.82 -1.03
C LYS A 219 11.32 -4.90 0.41
N ILE A 220 11.50 -3.83 1.18
CA ILE A 220 10.98 -3.74 2.55
C ILE A 220 9.50 -3.37 2.47
N ARG A 221 8.69 -4.18 3.12
CA ARG A 221 7.23 -4.06 3.19
C ARG A 221 6.79 -4.09 4.64
N ILE A 222 5.53 -3.77 4.90
CA ILE A 222 4.93 -3.99 6.22
C ILE A 222 5.13 -5.46 6.60
N ARG A 223 5.51 -5.70 7.88
CA ARG A 223 5.83 -7.03 8.43
C ARG A 223 7.01 -7.74 7.75
N SER A 224 7.91 -7.02 7.08
CA SER A 224 9.19 -7.58 6.64
C SER A 224 10.13 -7.82 7.82
N ILE A 225 10.88 -8.92 7.78
CA ILE A 225 11.94 -9.16 8.75
C ILE A 225 13.16 -8.31 8.36
N VAL A 226 13.60 -7.47 9.30
CA VAL A 226 14.79 -6.63 9.13
C VAL A 226 15.78 -6.97 10.23
N ARG A 227 17.02 -7.28 9.83
CA ARG A 227 18.15 -7.46 10.74
C ARG A 227 18.97 -6.18 10.74
N VAL A 228 19.08 -5.54 11.88
CA VAL A 228 19.83 -4.28 12.03
C VAL A 228 21.15 -4.57 12.74
N GLU A 229 22.26 -4.15 12.14
CA GLU A 229 23.57 -4.18 12.74
C GLU A 229 24.13 -2.76 12.78
N SER A 230 24.31 -2.21 13.96
CA SER A 230 24.89 -0.89 14.20
C SER A 230 25.83 -0.92 15.36
N ARG A 231 26.70 0.09 15.49
CA ARG A 231 27.65 0.19 16.64
C ARG A 231 26.97 0.26 18.00
N GLU A 232 25.71 0.65 18.06
CA GLU A 232 24.95 0.85 19.31
C GLU A 232 23.85 -0.19 19.54
N ILE A 233 23.50 -0.95 18.52
CA ILE A 233 22.49 -2.03 18.59
C ILE A 233 23.06 -3.23 17.84
N THR A 234 23.38 -4.26 18.56
CA THR A 234 23.78 -5.59 18.08
C THR A 234 22.64 -6.59 18.28
#